data_c9da09551e5074faee34fdec37a61c04
#
_entry.id   c9da09551e5074faee34fdec37a61c04
#
_cell.length_a   1.000
_cell.length_b   1.000
_cell.length_c   1.000
_cell.angle_alpha   90.00
_cell.angle_beta   90.00
_cell.angle_gamma   90.00
#
_symmetry.space_group_name_H-M   'P 1'
#
loop_
_entity.id
_entity.type
_entity.pdbx_description
1 polymer ?
#
loop_
_entity_poly.entity_id
_entity_poly.type
_entity_poly.pdbx_seq_one_letter_code
_entity_poly.pdbx_strand_id
1 'polypeptide(L)'
;RTLMRQILKERKIDGKTLRERAVLQKISETKNRGGDAEAFREESDGDYISKLIYDCFHLYEEKMKKNNALDFDDLLLKTLELFEKFPEVLQRYQERFRYILVDEYQDTNDVQFRLIDALAEKYRNICVVGDDDQSIYRFRGANLENILSFESHFPTCATVKLEQNYRSTAPILNLANAVIAENPHRKRKTLWTEKKEGKKVVFEEYESAEEEARDVIRKVRREGLPYKRFAILYRTNAQSRLFEEQCITWNIPYQIVGGVNFYHRKEIKDMLAFMKLMVNTKDDVAFRRV
;
A
#
# COMPACT_ATOMS: atom_id res chain seq x y z
N ARG A 1 14.98 -0.60 -9.25
CA ARG A 1 15.59 0.73 -9.06
C ARG A 1 16.97 0.83 -9.68
N THR A 2 17.89 -0.09 -9.42
CA THR A 2 19.25 -0.07 -9.98
C THR A 2 19.23 0.01 -11.49
N LEU A 3 18.44 -0.85 -12.16
CA LEU A 3 18.29 -0.84 -13.61
C LEU A 3 17.78 0.53 -14.13
N MET A 4 16.77 1.12 -13.48
CA MET A 4 16.25 2.42 -13.90
C MET A 4 17.29 3.55 -13.73
N ARG A 5 18.10 3.54 -12.67
CA ARG A 5 19.22 4.48 -12.54
C ARG A 5 20.24 4.35 -13.64
N GLN A 6 20.54 3.12 -14.08
CA GLN A 6 21.43 2.87 -15.22
C GLN A 6 20.83 3.44 -16.49
N ILE A 7 19.54 3.21 -16.75
CA ILE A 7 18.82 3.74 -17.92
C ILE A 7 18.87 5.28 -17.95
N LEU A 8 18.53 5.94 -16.83
CA LEU A 8 18.58 7.41 -16.74
C LEU A 8 20.00 7.94 -17.02
N LYS A 9 21.02 7.26 -16.49
CA LYS A 9 22.42 7.62 -16.74
C LYS A 9 22.82 7.44 -18.22
N GLU A 10 22.44 6.32 -18.83
CA GLU A 10 22.69 6.03 -20.26
C GLU A 10 22.02 7.07 -21.17
N ARG A 11 20.81 7.50 -20.82
CA ARG A 11 20.06 8.54 -21.54
C ARG A 11 20.50 9.96 -21.17
N LYS A 12 21.47 10.12 -20.27
CA LYS A 12 21.97 11.42 -19.78
C LYS A 12 20.86 12.32 -19.20
N ILE A 13 19.87 11.69 -18.57
CA ILE A 13 18.77 12.40 -17.91
C ILE A 13 19.19 12.74 -16.48
N ASP A 14 19.16 14.04 -16.14
CA ASP A 14 19.48 14.52 -14.81
C ASP A 14 18.37 14.11 -13.81
N GLY A 15 18.76 13.66 -12.63
CA GLY A 15 17.85 13.31 -11.53
C GLY A 15 17.04 14.49 -10.99
N LYS A 16 17.38 15.74 -11.35
CA LYS A 16 16.54 16.91 -11.08
C LYS A 16 15.37 16.99 -12.06
N THR A 17 15.58 16.60 -13.32
CA THR A 17 14.55 16.55 -14.35
C THR A 17 13.61 15.38 -14.16
N LEU A 18 14.16 14.18 -13.91
CA LEU A 18 13.35 12.98 -13.78
C LEU A 18 13.99 11.99 -12.80
N ARG A 19 13.27 11.65 -11.72
CA ARG A 19 13.73 10.71 -10.70
C ARG A 19 13.34 9.28 -11.04
N GLU A 20 14.20 8.32 -10.74
CA GLU A 20 13.94 6.89 -10.98
C GLU A 20 12.61 6.40 -10.37
N ARG A 21 12.21 6.96 -9.22
CA ARG A 21 10.95 6.60 -8.57
C ARG A 21 9.73 7.04 -9.38
N ALA A 22 9.77 8.24 -9.94
CA ALA A 22 8.67 8.78 -10.73
C ALA A 22 8.45 7.94 -11.99
N VAL A 23 9.54 7.56 -12.69
CA VAL A 23 9.46 6.67 -13.86
C VAL A 23 8.89 5.30 -13.48
N LEU A 24 9.44 4.66 -12.44
CA LEU A 24 8.98 3.35 -12.00
C LEU A 24 7.53 3.37 -11.52
N GLN A 25 7.09 4.47 -10.91
CA GLN A 25 5.69 4.65 -10.52
C GLN A 25 4.78 4.69 -11.75
N LYS A 26 5.15 5.46 -12.79
CA LYS A 26 4.38 5.53 -14.04
C LYS A 26 4.33 4.18 -14.76
N ILE A 27 5.44 3.45 -14.80
CA ILE A 27 5.50 2.09 -15.32
C ILE A 27 4.50 1.18 -14.57
N SER A 28 4.55 1.20 -13.23
CA SER A 28 3.66 0.40 -12.41
C SER A 28 2.19 0.80 -12.57
N GLU A 29 1.88 2.10 -12.60
CA GLU A 29 0.52 2.61 -12.86
C GLU A 29 -0.03 2.12 -14.20
N THR A 30 0.77 2.15 -15.26
CA THR A 30 0.37 1.66 -16.60
C THR A 30 0.18 0.14 -16.60
N LYS A 31 1.14 -0.60 -16.05
CA LYS A 31 1.06 -2.06 -15.94
C LYS A 31 -0.14 -2.54 -15.12
N ASN A 32 -0.48 -1.85 -14.04
CA ASN A 32 -1.64 -2.18 -13.18
C ASN A 32 -2.98 -2.00 -13.89
N ARG A 33 -3.02 -1.23 -14.99
CA ARG A 33 -4.17 -1.12 -15.89
C ARG A 33 -4.10 -2.08 -17.09
N GLY A 34 -3.04 -2.86 -17.19
CA GLY A 34 -2.84 -3.84 -18.27
C GLY A 34 -2.10 -3.29 -19.48
N GLY A 35 -1.51 -2.09 -19.38
CA GLY A 35 -0.78 -1.43 -20.46
C GLY A 35 0.73 -1.72 -20.44
N ASP A 36 1.38 -1.39 -21.54
CA ASP A 36 2.81 -1.41 -21.77
C ASP A 36 3.33 0.00 -22.11
N ALA A 37 4.58 0.11 -22.58
CA ALA A 37 5.16 1.40 -22.96
C ALA A 37 4.37 2.09 -24.08
N GLU A 38 3.82 1.34 -25.06
CA GLU A 38 3.05 1.90 -26.15
C GLU A 38 1.71 2.46 -25.66
N ALA A 39 1.00 1.72 -24.79
CA ALA A 39 -0.22 2.19 -24.15
C ALA A 39 0.02 3.49 -23.35
N PHE A 40 1.15 3.56 -22.63
CA PHE A 40 1.53 4.80 -21.92
C PHE A 40 1.70 5.97 -22.89
N ARG A 41 2.34 5.75 -24.05
CA ARG A 41 2.54 6.79 -25.07
C ARG A 41 1.22 7.31 -25.61
N GLU A 42 0.26 6.42 -25.88
CA GLU A 42 -1.06 6.78 -26.43
C GLU A 42 -1.92 7.56 -25.42
N GLU A 43 -1.83 7.22 -24.15
CA GLU A 43 -2.56 7.87 -23.07
C GLU A 43 -1.95 9.20 -22.61
N SER A 44 -0.68 9.45 -22.94
CA SER A 44 0.04 10.62 -22.45
C SER A 44 -0.20 11.86 -23.33
N ASP A 45 -0.11 13.05 -22.71
CA ASP A 45 -0.26 14.35 -23.39
C ASP A 45 0.86 14.64 -24.41
N GLY A 46 1.84 13.77 -24.55
CA GLY A 46 2.97 13.92 -25.49
C GLY A 46 3.93 15.05 -25.12
N ASP A 47 3.89 15.55 -23.92
CA ASP A 47 4.83 16.55 -23.41
C ASP A 47 6.27 16.00 -23.31
N TYR A 48 7.23 16.88 -23.05
CA TYR A 48 8.63 16.49 -22.97
C TYR A 48 8.93 15.44 -21.92
N ILE A 49 8.32 15.54 -20.74
CA ILE A 49 8.53 14.60 -19.63
C ILE A 49 7.91 13.24 -19.95
N SER A 50 6.71 13.22 -20.54
CA SER A 50 6.04 11.98 -20.96
C SER A 50 6.87 11.24 -22.03
N LYS A 51 7.48 11.95 -22.97
CA LYS A 51 8.39 11.34 -23.95
C LYS A 51 9.63 10.71 -23.29
N LEU A 52 10.22 11.40 -22.30
CA LEU A 52 11.35 10.85 -21.55
C LEU A 52 10.94 9.61 -20.76
N ILE A 53 9.75 9.61 -20.15
CA ILE A 53 9.22 8.45 -19.41
C ILE A 53 8.98 7.29 -20.37
N TYR A 54 8.36 7.53 -21.53
CA TYR A 54 8.16 6.51 -22.56
C TYR A 54 9.48 5.85 -22.99
N ASP A 55 10.49 6.65 -23.33
CA ASP A 55 11.81 6.16 -23.73
C ASP A 55 12.45 5.29 -22.63
N CYS A 56 12.32 5.72 -21.36
CA CYS A 56 12.82 4.98 -20.23
C CYS A 56 12.03 3.69 -20.00
N PHE A 57 10.72 3.71 -20.19
CA PHE A 57 9.84 2.56 -20.04
C PHE A 57 10.16 1.50 -21.09
N HIS A 58 10.19 1.88 -22.36
CA HIS A 58 10.52 1.00 -23.45
C HIS A 58 11.89 0.32 -23.24
N LEU A 59 12.92 1.11 -22.90
CA LEU A 59 14.25 0.57 -22.62
C LEU A 59 14.28 -0.32 -21.36
N TYR A 60 13.44 -0.04 -20.38
CA TYR A 60 13.28 -0.86 -19.21
C TYR A 60 12.73 -2.25 -19.56
N GLU A 61 11.68 -2.31 -20.37
CA GLU A 61 11.08 -3.57 -20.83
C GLU A 61 12.06 -4.39 -21.68
N GLU A 62 12.78 -3.73 -22.61
CA GLU A 62 13.82 -4.41 -23.40
C GLU A 62 14.91 -5.04 -22.52
N LYS A 63 15.40 -4.28 -21.53
CA LYS A 63 16.45 -4.79 -20.62
C LYS A 63 15.93 -5.88 -19.71
N MET A 64 14.69 -5.79 -19.22
CA MET A 64 14.05 -6.83 -18.43
C MET A 64 13.94 -8.12 -19.23
N LYS A 65 13.45 -8.03 -20.49
CA LYS A 65 13.37 -9.17 -21.40
C LYS A 65 14.74 -9.78 -21.70
N LYS A 66 15.76 -8.95 -22.00
CA LYS A 66 17.13 -9.39 -22.25
C LYS A 66 17.75 -10.11 -21.05
N ASN A 67 17.43 -9.67 -19.84
CA ASN A 67 17.90 -10.27 -18.61
C ASN A 67 17.06 -11.47 -18.15
N ASN A 68 16.04 -11.88 -18.93
CA ASN A 68 15.06 -12.90 -18.57
C ASN A 68 14.49 -12.68 -17.16
N ALA A 69 14.12 -11.45 -16.88
CA ALA A 69 13.63 -11.01 -15.57
C ALA A 69 12.23 -10.39 -15.67
N LEU A 70 11.47 -10.53 -14.60
CA LEU A 70 10.14 -9.95 -14.43
C LEU A 70 10.12 -9.06 -13.18
N ASP A 71 9.36 -7.98 -13.22
CA ASP A 71 9.00 -7.25 -12.02
C ASP A 71 7.69 -7.81 -11.40
N PHE A 72 7.25 -7.24 -10.28
CA PHE A 72 6.04 -7.74 -9.61
C PHE A 72 4.77 -7.54 -10.44
N ASP A 73 4.68 -6.44 -11.18
CA ASP A 73 3.54 -6.16 -12.05
C ASP A 73 3.52 -7.13 -13.24
N ASP A 74 4.71 -7.48 -13.79
CA ASP A 74 4.86 -8.46 -14.85
C ASP A 74 4.35 -9.86 -14.45
N LEU A 75 4.46 -10.24 -13.17
CA LEU A 75 3.96 -11.55 -12.72
C LEU A 75 2.46 -11.70 -12.99
N LEU A 76 1.70 -10.64 -12.79
CA LEU A 76 0.27 -10.62 -13.07
C LEU A 76 -0.02 -10.50 -14.57
N LEU A 77 0.61 -9.51 -15.22
CA LEU A 77 0.43 -9.27 -16.66
C LEU A 77 0.79 -10.46 -17.51
N LYS A 78 1.95 -11.08 -17.26
CA LYS A 78 2.39 -12.25 -18.04
C LYS A 78 1.55 -13.49 -17.76
N THR A 79 0.95 -13.60 -16.59
CA THR A 79 -0.03 -14.65 -16.30
C THR A 79 -1.31 -14.44 -17.11
N LEU A 80 -1.80 -13.20 -17.16
CA LEU A 80 -2.98 -12.87 -17.96
C LEU A 80 -2.71 -13.08 -19.45
N GLU A 81 -1.58 -12.60 -19.97
CA GLU A 81 -1.13 -12.82 -21.35
C GLU A 81 -1.00 -14.32 -21.68
N LEU A 82 -0.50 -15.12 -20.73
CA LEU A 82 -0.43 -16.57 -20.87
C LEU A 82 -1.82 -17.18 -21.04
N PHE A 83 -2.80 -16.75 -20.27
CA PHE A 83 -4.17 -17.25 -20.36
C PHE A 83 -4.85 -16.83 -21.65
N GLU A 84 -4.57 -15.63 -22.14
CA GLU A 84 -5.12 -15.13 -23.41
C GLU A 84 -4.52 -15.86 -24.63
N LYS A 85 -3.21 -16.12 -24.60
CA LYS A 85 -2.50 -16.79 -25.72
C LYS A 85 -2.63 -18.31 -25.74
N PHE A 86 -2.86 -18.92 -24.58
CA PHE A 86 -2.92 -20.37 -24.40
C PHE A 86 -4.16 -20.78 -23.63
N PRO A 87 -5.33 -20.81 -24.29
CA PRO A 87 -6.60 -21.13 -23.64
C PRO A 87 -6.63 -22.48 -22.93
N GLU A 88 -5.85 -23.44 -23.38
CA GLU A 88 -5.71 -24.75 -22.73
C GLU A 88 -5.06 -24.65 -21.34
N VAL A 89 -4.17 -23.66 -21.15
CA VAL A 89 -3.58 -23.39 -19.84
C VAL A 89 -4.65 -22.80 -18.92
N LEU A 90 -5.40 -21.80 -19.38
CA LEU A 90 -6.52 -21.23 -18.64
C LEU A 90 -7.53 -22.29 -18.24
N GLN A 91 -7.96 -23.14 -19.19
CA GLN A 91 -8.90 -24.22 -18.96
C GLN A 91 -8.43 -25.16 -17.84
N ARG A 92 -7.14 -25.52 -17.85
CA ARG A 92 -6.55 -26.37 -16.79
C ARG A 92 -6.69 -25.73 -15.41
N TYR A 93 -6.49 -24.43 -15.29
CA TYR A 93 -6.64 -23.71 -14.02
C TYR A 93 -8.11 -23.53 -13.64
N GLN A 94 -9.01 -23.27 -14.58
CA GLN A 94 -10.44 -23.24 -14.35
C GLN A 94 -10.97 -24.57 -13.82
N GLU A 95 -10.51 -25.71 -14.37
CA GLU A 95 -10.88 -27.03 -13.86
C GLU A 95 -10.35 -27.29 -12.44
N ARG A 96 -9.21 -26.76 -12.12
CA ARG A 96 -8.60 -26.88 -10.79
C ARG A 96 -9.27 -25.99 -9.76
N PHE A 97 -9.61 -24.75 -10.12
CA PHE A 97 -10.18 -23.73 -9.24
C PHE A 97 -11.66 -23.52 -9.53
N ARG A 98 -12.47 -24.49 -9.12
CA ARG A 98 -13.94 -24.45 -9.35
C ARG A 98 -14.67 -23.49 -8.42
N TYR A 99 -14.07 -23.08 -7.33
CA TYR A 99 -14.57 -22.09 -6.39
C TYR A 99 -13.48 -21.06 -6.15
N ILE A 100 -13.82 -19.80 -6.29
CA ILE A 100 -12.90 -18.67 -6.14
C ILE A 100 -13.46 -17.78 -5.04
N LEU A 101 -12.64 -17.56 -4.00
CA LEU A 101 -12.96 -16.64 -2.91
C LEU A 101 -11.90 -15.57 -2.89
N VAL A 102 -12.32 -14.30 -2.93
CA VAL A 102 -11.43 -13.14 -2.93
C VAL A 102 -11.77 -12.28 -1.73
N ASP A 103 -10.78 -12.05 -0.89
CA ASP A 103 -10.86 -11.14 0.24
C ASP A 103 -10.25 -9.77 -0.11
N GLU A 104 -10.63 -8.73 0.62
CA GLU A 104 -10.19 -7.34 0.41
C GLU A 104 -10.36 -6.88 -1.07
N TYR A 105 -11.48 -7.25 -1.67
CA TYR A 105 -11.71 -7.06 -3.12
C TYR A 105 -11.65 -5.60 -3.56
N GLN A 106 -11.93 -4.63 -2.68
CA GLN A 106 -11.81 -3.19 -2.93
C GLN A 106 -10.38 -2.73 -3.23
N ASP A 107 -9.38 -3.54 -2.88
CA ASP A 107 -7.96 -3.23 -3.10
C ASP A 107 -7.39 -3.84 -4.38
N THR A 108 -8.22 -4.50 -5.19
CA THR A 108 -7.80 -5.10 -6.46
C THR A 108 -7.58 -4.03 -7.54
N ASN A 109 -6.53 -4.23 -8.37
CA ASN A 109 -6.31 -3.46 -9.59
C ASN A 109 -6.98 -4.14 -10.81
N ASP A 110 -6.94 -3.47 -11.98
CA ASP A 110 -7.64 -3.95 -13.19
C ASP A 110 -7.06 -5.27 -13.71
N VAL A 111 -5.75 -5.49 -13.59
CA VAL A 111 -5.10 -6.75 -14.01
C VAL A 111 -5.52 -7.90 -13.10
N GLN A 112 -5.58 -7.66 -11.79
CA GLN A 112 -6.07 -8.63 -10.82
C GLN A 112 -7.54 -8.96 -11.06
N PHE A 113 -8.37 -7.96 -11.34
CA PHE A 113 -9.77 -8.16 -11.70
C PHE A 113 -9.89 -9.07 -12.93
N ARG A 114 -9.18 -8.74 -14.05
CA ARG A 114 -9.21 -9.53 -15.28
C ARG A 114 -8.73 -10.97 -15.06
N LEU A 115 -7.71 -11.16 -14.23
CA LEU A 115 -7.20 -12.49 -13.89
C LEU A 115 -8.23 -13.32 -13.13
N ILE A 116 -8.91 -12.70 -12.15
CA ILE A 116 -9.96 -13.34 -11.35
C ILE A 116 -11.15 -13.68 -12.25
N ASP A 117 -11.57 -12.75 -13.11
CA ASP A 117 -12.69 -12.93 -14.03
C ASP A 117 -12.40 -14.08 -15.00
N ALA A 118 -11.23 -14.11 -15.64
CA ALA A 118 -10.82 -15.20 -16.53
C ALA A 118 -10.86 -16.56 -15.83
N LEU A 119 -10.39 -16.65 -14.60
CA LEU A 119 -10.43 -17.90 -13.83
C LEU A 119 -11.86 -18.30 -13.44
N ALA A 120 -12.73 -17.32 -13.13
CA ALA A 120 -14.11 -17.56 -12.71
C ALA A 120 -15.05 -17.87 -13.87
N GLU A 121 -14.72 -17.52 -15.10
CA GLU A 121 -15.58 -17.50 -16.26
C GLU A 121 -16.34 -18.81 -16.48
N LYS A 122 -15.65 -19.93 -16.36
CA LYS A 122 -16.23 -21.27 -16.67
C LYS A 122 -17.30 -21.69 -15.69
N TYR A 123 -17.06 -21.58 -14.40
CA TYR A 123 -17.98 -22.07 -13.36
C TYR A 123 -18.79 -20.98 -12.69
N ARG A 124 -18.37 -19.74 -12.78
CA ARG A 124 -18.97 -18.56 -12.14
C ARG A 124 -19.24 -18.73 -10.63
N ASN A 125 -18.50 -19.65 -10.00
CA ASN A 125 -18.55 -19.89 -8.55
C ASN A 125 -17.56 -18.96 -7.87
N ILE A 126 -17.91 -17.69 -7.81
CA ILE A 126 -17.07 -16.65 -7.22
C ILE A 126 -17.76 -16.02 -6.00
N CYS A 127 -17.01 -15.82 -4.95
CA CYS A 127 -17.42 -15.06 -3.78
C CYS A 127 -16.35 -13.99 -3.50
N VAL A 128 -16.76 -12.74 -3.47
CA VAL A 128 -15.88 -11.63 -3.11
C VAL A 128 -16.32 -11.03 -1.79
N VAL A 129 -15.34 -10.71 -0.95
CA VAL A 129 -15.55 -10.02 0.32
C VAL A 129 -14.74 -8.74 0.27
N GLY A 130 -15.33 -7.63 0.67
CA GLY A 130 -14.66 -6.35 0.69
C GLY A 130 -15.51 -5.25 1.30
N ASP A 131 -14.88 -4.12 1.49
CA ASP A 131 -15.48 -2.93 2.07
C ASP A 131 -15.01 -1.71 1.28
N ASP A 132 -15.90 -1.17 0.44
CA ASP A 132 -15.64 0.01 -0.38
C ASP A 132 -15.19 1.22 0.43
N ASP A 133 -15.64 1.34 1.68
CA ASP A 133 -15.25 2.40 2.61
C ASP A 133 -13.79 2.25 3.12
N GLN A 134 -13.17 1.07 2.94
CA GLN A 134 -11.80 0.79 3.32
C GLN A 134 -10.82 0.79 2.14
N SER A 135 -11.24 1.19 0.94
CA SER A 135 -10.37 1.30 -0.23
C SER A 135 -9.39 2.47 -0.08
N ILE A 136 -8.19 2.20 0.46
CA ILE A 136 -7.14 3.19 0.71
C ILE A 136 -5.87 2.95 -0.11
N TYR A 137 -5.87 1.97 -1.04
CA TYR A 137 -4.71 1.59 -1.85
C TYR A 137 -4.76 2.10 -3.30
N ARG A 138 -5.58 3.13 -3.59
CA ARG A 138 -5.62 3.75 -4.93
C ARG A 138 -4.24 4.18 -5.43
N PHE A 139 -3.37 4.67 -4.55
CA PHE A 139 -1.99 5.04 -4.88
C PHE A 139 -1.08 3.85 -5.25
N ARG A 140 -1.57 2.62 -5.07
CA ARG A 140 -0.95 1.36 -5.52
C ARG A 140 -1.67 0.72 -6.70
N GLY A 141 -2.58 1.46 -7.34
CA GLY A 141 -3.32 0.99 -8.50
C GLY A 141 -4.64 0.28 -8.19
N ALA A 142 -5.10 0.23 -6.93
CA ALA A 142 -6.42 -0.31 -6.62
C ALA A 142 -7.51 0.50 -7.32
N ASN A 143 -8.48 -0.22 -7.90
CA ASN A 143 -9.62 0.36 -8.58
C ASN A 143 -10.92 0.04 -7.82
N LEU A 144 -11.51 1.08 -7.21
CA LEU A 144 -12.74 0.96 -6.44
C LEU A 144 -13.93 0.48 -7.30
N GLU A 145 -13.93 0.79 -8.59
CA GLU A 145 -15.00 0.36 -9.50
C GLU A 145 -15.14 -1.16 -9.57
N ASN A 146 -14.06 -1.92 -9.33
CA ASN A 146 -14.13 -3.38 -9.33
C ASN A 146 -15.15 -3.91 -8.33
N ILE A 147 -15.23 -3.35 -7.11
CA ILE A 147 -16.23 -3.76 -6.12
C ILE A 147 -17.58 -3.07 -6.32
N LEU A 148 -17.60 -1.81 -6.75
CA LEU A 148 -18.86 -1.09 -6.96
C LEU A 148 -19.67 -1.65 -8.13
N SER A 149 -18.98 -2.05 -9.22
CA SER A 149 -19.61 -2.62 -10.44
C SER A 149 -19.75 -4.14 -10.41
N PHE A 150 -19.38 -4.83 -9.34
CA PHE A 150 -19.37 -6.29 -9.27
C PHE A 150 -20.75 -6.91 -9.63
N GLU A 151 -21.84 -6.34 -9.12
CA GLU A 151 -23.21 -6.81 -9.41
C GLU A 151 -23.58 -6.66 -10.88
N SER A 152 -23.07 -5.64 -11.56
CA SER A 152 -23.28 -5.46 -13.01
C SER A 152 -22.50 -6.50 -13.81
N HIS A 153 -21.33 -6.89 -13.33
CA HIS A 153 -20.47 -7.90 -13.97
C HIS A 153 -20.95 -9.33 -13.71
N PHE A 154 -21.52 -9.56 -12.52
CA PHE A 154 -22.13 -10.83 -12.09
C PHE A 154 -23.61 -10.64 -11.72
N PRO A 155 -24.53 -10.49 -12.70
CA PRO A 155 -25.92 -10.10 -12.42
C PRO A 155 -26.72 -11.09 -11.55
N THR A 156 -26.26 -12.33 -11.45
CA THR A 156 -26.90 -13.38 -10.65
C THR A 156 -26.32 -13.48 -9.23
N CYS A 157 -25.41 -12.60 -8.84
CA CYS A 157 -24.81 -12.65 -7.51
C CYS A 157 -25.82 -12.23 -6.43
N ALA A 158 -25.68 -12.83 -5.25
CA ALA A 158 -26.39 -12.40 -4.05
C ALA A 158 -25.46 -11.51 -3.21
N THR A 159 -25.94 -10.32 -2.86
CA THR A 159 -25.20 -9.38 -2.02
C THR A 159 -25.68 -9.44 -0.57
N VAL A 160 -24.76 -9.70 0.34
CA VAL A 160 -25.01 -9.71 1.78
C VAL A 160 -24.18 -8.63 2.45
N LYS A 161 -24.84 -7.76 3.24
CA LYS A 161 -24.19 -6.71 4.01
C LYS A 161 -23.91 -7.21 5.43
N LEU A 162 -22.63 -7.18 5.82
CA LEU A 162 -22.19 -7.54 7.17
C LEU A 162 -22.06 -6.26 8.01
N GLU A 163 -23.19 -5.78 8.55
CA GLU A 163 -23.24 -4.49 9.27
C GLU A 163 -22.93 -4.61 10.77
N GLN A 164 -23.01 -5.81 11.35
CA GLN A 164 -22.65 -6.02 12.74
C GLN A 164 -21.14 -6.03 12.94
N ASN A 165 -20.67 -5.11 13.79
CA ASN A 165 -19.26 -5.01 14.16
C ASN A 165 -19.01 -5.61 15.54
N TYR A 166 -18.06 -6.53 15.61
CA TYR A 166 -17.69 -7.24 16.83
C TYR A 166 -16.43 -6.68 17.50
N ARG A 167 -15.72 -5.77 16.83
CA ARG A 167 -14.44 -5.19 17.27
C ARG A 167 -14.62 -4.00 18.18
N SER A 168 -15.37 -3.01 17.71
CA SER A 168 -15.44 -1.66 18.29
C SER A 168 -16.69 -1.44 19.14
N THR A 169 -16.63 -0.46 20.04
CA THR A 169 -17.77 0.03 20.82
C THR A 169 -18.58 1.05 20.04
N ALA A 170 -19.83 1.29 20.45
CA ALA A 170 -20.74 2.20 19.78
C ALA A 170 -20.19 3.65 19.60
N PRO A 171 -19.52 4.29 20.58
CA PRO A 171 -18.94 5.61 20.37
C PRO A 171 -17.93 5.68 19.20
N ILE A 172 -17.15 4.63 19.00
CA ILE A 172 -16.18 4.55 17.89
C ILE A 172 -16.92 4.39 16.57
N LEU A 173 -17.91 3.50 16.49
CA LEU A 173 -18.67 3.26 15.26
C LEU A 173 -19.52 4.46 14.86
N ASN A 174 -20.10 5.17 15.83
CA ASN A 174 -20.88 6.37 15.57
C ASN A 174 -20.02 7.45 14.88
N LEU A 175 -18.78 7.65 15.36
CA LEU A 175 -17.84 8.56 14.71
C LEU A 175 -17.44 8.06 13.32
N ALA A 176 -17.10 6.79 13.19
CA ALA A 176 -16.72 6.18 11.91
C ALA A 176 -17.86 6.31 10.88
N ASN A 177 -19.10 5.99 11.25
CA ASN A 177 -20.27 6.16 10.39
C ASN A 177 -20.49 7.63 9.99
N ALA A 178 -20.29 8.59 10.91
CA ALA A 178 -20.43 10.01 10.60
C ALA A 178 -19.37 10.49 9.62
N VAL A 179 -18.11 10.10 9.81
CA VAL A 179 -17.00 10.47 8.91
C VAL A 179 -17.21 9.89 7.51
N ILE A 180 -17.56 8.60 7.41
CA ILE A 180 -17.69 7.95 6.11
C ILE A 180 -18.97 8.37 5.36
N ALA A 181 -19.97 8.90 6.05
CA ALA A 181 -21.18 9.41 5.42
C ALA A 181 -20.92 10.59 4.47
N GLU A 182 -19.83 11.33 4.67
CA GLU A 182 -19.39 12.43 3.80
C GLU A 182 -18.85 11.93 2.43
N ASN A 183 -18.57 10.64 2.30
CA ASN A 183 -18.13 10.06 1.04
C ASN A 183 -19.34 9.77 0.12
N PRO A 184 -19.47 10.44 -1.06
CA PRO A 184 -20.63 10.26 -1.95
C PRO A 184 -20.63 8.94 -2.71
N HIS A 185 -19.45 8.39 -3.01
CA HIS A 185 -19.29 7.19 -3.85
C HIS A 185 -19.07 5.95 -2.98
N ARG A 186 -20.21 5.38 -2.51
CA ARG A 186 -20.17 4.18 -1.65
C ARG A 186 -21.45 3.37 -1.71
N LYS A 187 -21.37 2.08 -1.41
CA LYS A 187 -22.53 1.23 -1.12
C LYS A 187 -23.01 1.53 0.32
N ARG A 188 -24.16 2.17 0.48
CA ARG A 188 -24.67 2.58 1.79
C ARG A 188 -24.83 1.39 2.73
N LYS A 189 -24.16 1.49 3.89
CA LYS A 189 -24.26 0.58 5.03
C LYS A 189 -24.07 1.38 6.30
N THR A 190 -24.55 0.85 7.44
CA THR A 190 -24.38 1.46 8.75
C THR A 190 -23.89 0.42 9.73
N LEU A 191 -22.67 0.56 10.18
CA LEU A 191 -22.08 -0.38 11.14
C LEU A 191 -22.74 -0.18 12.51
N TRP A 192 -23.12 -1.29 13.14
CA TRP A 192 -23.68 -1.32 14.48
C TRP A 192 -23.00 -2.37 15.35
N THR A 193 -23.13 -2.27 16.68
CA THR A 193 -22.52 -3.21 17.63
C THR A 193 -23.40 -3.42 18.85
N GLU A 194 -23.28 -4.59 19.46
CA GLU A 194 -23.87 -4.88 20.77
C GLU A 194 -23.08 -4.24 21.93
N LYS A 195 -21.81 -3.84 21.69
CA LYS A 195 -20.96 -3.18 22.68
C LYS A 195 -21.34 -1.70 22.81
N LYS A 196 -22.49 -1.44 23.44
CA LYS A 196 -23.09 -0.12 23.56
C LYS A 196 -22.24 0.86 24.37
N GLU A 197 -21.56 0.36 25.40
CA GLU A 197 -20.73 1.18 26.31
C GLU A 197 -19.27 1.21 25.86
N GLY A 198 -18.64 2.37 26.02
CA GLY A 198 -17.24 2.57 25.71
C GLY A 198 -16.79 4.00 26.02
N LYS A 199 -15.50 4.21 26.09
CA LYS A 199 -14.93 5.55 26.22
C LYS A 199 -15.32 6.40 25.02
N LYS A 200 -15.61 7.67 25.26
CA LYS A 200 -15.82 8.64 24.17
C LYS A 200 -14.55 8.79 23.36
N VAL A 201 -14.70 9.02 22.06
CA VAL A 201 -13.58 9.41 21.20
C VAL A 201 -13.13 10.81 21.59
N VAL A 202 -11.84 11.01 21.72
CA VAL A 202 -11.22 12.29 22.07
C VAL A 202 -10.54 12.83 20.81
N PHE A 203 -10.83 14.07 20.49
CA PHE A 203 -10.14 14.83 19.45
C PHE A 203 -9.34 15.94 20.13
N GLU A 204 -8.08 16.06 19.78
CA GLU A 204 -7.17 17.07 20.31
C GLU A 204 -6.32 17.63 19.19
N GLU A 205 -6.02 18.90 19.27
CA GLU A 205 -5.16 19.63 18.36
C GLU A 205 -3.95 20.15 19.14
N TYR A 206 -2.77 20.07 18.54
CA TYR A 206 -1.50 20.46 19.16
C TYR A 206 -0.80 21.50 18.30
N GLU A 207 -0.02 22.37 18.94
CA GLU A 207 0.77 23.39 18.25
C GLU A 207 1.98 22.80 17.51
N SER A 208 2.47 21.65 17.97
CA SER A 208 3.62 20.95 17.36
C SER A 208 3.49 19.42 17.40
N ALA A 209 4.17 18.76 16.47
CA ALA A 209 4.24 17.31 16.42
C ALA A 209 4.99 16.72 17.65
N GLU A 210 5.92 17.47 18.23
CA GLU A 210 6.64 17.10 19.45
C GLU A 210 5.70 17.10 20.66
N GLU A 211 4.80 18.09 20.74
CA GLU A 211 3.79 18.18 21.78
C GLU A 211 2.79 17.04 21.66
N GLU A 212 2.29 16.78 20.47
CA GLU A 212 1.43 15.63 20.15
C GLU A 212 2.06 14.32 20.67
N ALA A 213 3.28 14.03 20.24
CA ALA A 213 3.96 12.79 20.62
C ALA A 213 4.14 12.66 22.14
N ARG A 214 4.51 13.77 22.81
CA ARG A 214 4.68 13.83 24.27
C ARG A 214 3.38 13.55 25.00
N ASP A 215 2.29 14.18 24.57
CA ASP A 215 0.99 14.05 25.24
C ASP A 215 0.39 12.65 25.03
N VAL A 216 0.46 12.12 23.80
CA VAL A 216 -0.01 10.77 23.49
C VAL A 216 0.72 9.72 24.36
N ILE A 217 2.04 9.80 24.46
CA ILE A 217 2.81 8.85 25.28
C ILE A 217 2.51 9.03 26.76
N ARG A 218 2.31 10.27 27.23
CA ARG A 218 1.91 10.55 28.60
C ARG A 218 0.53 9.93 28.91
N LYS A 219 -0.45 10.02 28.01
CA LYS A 219 -1.77 9.38 28.14
C LYS A 219 -1.66 7.87 28.20
N VAL A 220 -0.88 7.25 27.30
CA VAL A 220 -0.63 5.79 27.33
C VAL A 220 -0.12 5.34 28.71
N ARG A 221 0.80 6.07 29.29
CA ARG A 221 1.32 5.76 30.64
C ARG A 221 0.27 5.92 31.74
N ARG A 222 -0.55 6.98 31.68
CA ARG A 222 -1.57 7.25 32.70
C ARG A 222 -2.69 6.23 32.75
N GLU A 223 -2.97 5.55 31.62
CA GLU A 223 -3.98 4.51 31.56
C GLU A 223 -3.63 3.25 32.41
N GLY A 224 -2.34 3.04 32.72
CA GLY A 224 -1.91 1.92 33.57
C GLY A 224 -2.16 0.53 32.98
N LEU A 225 -2.53 0.44 31.72
CA LEU A 225 -2.77 -0.81 31.02
C LEU A 225 -1.46 -1.36 30.42
N PRO A 226 -1.36 -2.67 30.18
CA PRO A 226 -0.20 -3.25 29.47
C PRO A 226 0.02 -2.58 28.13
N TYR A 227 1.24 -2.18 27.80
CA TYR A 227 1.58 -1.42 26.58
C TYR A 227 1.16 -2.12 25.29
N LYS A 228 1.13 -3.44 25.25
CA LYS A 228 0.64 -4.24 24.11
C LYS A 228 -0.83 -4.00 23.74
N ARG A 229 -1.58 -3.28 24.57
CA ARG A 229 -2.98 -2.90 24.31
C ARG A 229 -3.15 -1.56 23.59
N PHE A 230 -2.05 -0.88 23.33
CA PHE A 230 -2.05 0.40 22.65
C PHE A 230 -1.47 0.27 21.25
N ALA A 231 -2.03 1.01 20.32
CA ALA A 231 -1.50 1.20 18.98
C ALA A 231 -1.53 2.69 18.62
N ILE A 232 -0.46 3.18 18.02
CA ILE A 232 -0.37 4.53 17.46
C ILE A 232 -0.31 4.39 15.95
N LEU A 233 -1.31 4.96 15.26
CA LEU A 233 -1.39 4.96 13.82
C LEU A 233 -1.00 6.35 13.29
N TYR A 234 -0.21 6.40 12.25
CA TYR A 234 0.24 7.64 11.62
C TYR A 234 0.20 7.53 10.10
N ARG A 235 0.13 8.66 9.42
CA ARG A 235 -0.03 8.71 7.96
C ARG A 235 1.27 8.42 7.22
N THR A 236 2.41 8.83 7.76
CA THR A 236 3.73 8.67 7.13
C THR A 236 4.75 8.12 8.09
N ASN A 237 5.68 7.31 7.59
CA ASN A 237 6.75 6.73 8.40
C ASN A 237 7.68 7.78 9.07
N ALA A 238 7.69 9.02 8.57
CA ALA A 238 8.48 10.09 9.19
C ALA A 238 7.95 10.47 10.58
N GLN A 239 6.62 10.35 10.78
CA GLN A 239 5.98 10.70 12.05
C GLN A 239 6.35 9.74 13.19
N SER A 240 6.73 8.48 12.89
CA SER A 240 7.10 7.50 13.92
C SER A 240 8.25 7.95 14.81
N ARG A 241 9.17 8.74 14.27
CA ARG A 241 10.38 9.17 14.96
C ARG A 241 10.09 9.86 16.30
N LEU A 242 9.16 10.80 16.32
CA LEU A 242 8.84 11.56 17.53
C LEU A 242 8.22 10.67 18.61
N PHE A 243 7.36 9.72 18.22
CA PHE A 243 6.83 8.72 19.14
C PHE A 243 7.90 7.76 19.65
N GLU A 244 8.84 7.33 18.78
CA GLU A 244 9.98 6.50 19.17
C GLU A 244 10.85 7.22 20.22
N GLU A 245 11.19 8.50 19.99
CA GLU A 245 11.95 9.33 20.92
C GLU A 245 11.27 9.45 22.29
N GLN A 246 9.95 9.63 22.32
CA GLN A 246 9.20 9.66 23.56
C GLN A 246 9.15 8.29 24.26
N CYS A 247 8.97 7.19 23.50
CA CYS A 247 9.03 5.84 24.07
C CYS A 247 10.40 5.54 24.70
N ILE A 248 11.49 5.95 24.06
CA ILE A 248 12.86 5.79 24.59
C ILE A 248 13.02 6.63 25.86
N THR A 249 12.63 7.89 25.84
CA THR A 249 12.74 8.82 27.00
C THR A 249 12.03 8.28 28.23
N TRP A 250 10.89 7.63 28.03
CA TRP A 250 10.07 7.07 29.12
C TRP A 250 10.29 5.58 29.35
N ASN A 251 11.27 4.97 28.68
CA ASN A 251 11.58 3.52 28.76
C ASN A 251 10.35 2.63 28.50
N ILE A 252 9.54 2.99 27.49
CA ILE A 252 8.36 2.23 27.06
C ILE A 252 8.77 1.27 25.94
N PRO A 253 8.55 -0.04 26.09
CA PRO A 253 8.77 -0.99 25.01
C PRO A 253 7.80 -0.72 23.85
N TYR A 254 8.32 -0.66 22.64
CA TYR A 254 7.52 -0.44 21.43
C TYR A 254 7.99 -1.29 20.27
N GLN A 255 7.12 -1.48 19.28
CA GLN A 255 7.41 -2.15 18.02
C GLN A 255 6.86 -1.32 16.85
N ILE A 256 7.66 -1.12 15.80
CA ILE A 256 7.20 -0.51 14.56
C ILE A 256 6.79 -1.60 13.58
N VAL A 257 5.55 -1.55 13.14
CA VAL A 257 5.00 -2.49 12.16
C VAL A 257 5.11 -1.87 10.77
N GLY A 258 5.66 -2.62 9.81
CA GLY A 258 5.78 -2.18 8.41
C GLY A 258 6.87 -1.14 8.13
N GLY A 259 7.69 -0.80 9.11
CA GLY A 259 8.80 0.14 8.99
C GLY A 259 10.12 -0.40 9.56
N VAL A 260 11.21 0.28 9.23
CA VAL A 260 12.48 0.10 9.93
C VAL A 260 12.56 1.18 11.00
N ASN A 261 12.78 0.77 12.25
CA ASN A 261 13.04 1.67 13.36
C ASN A 261 14.05 2.74 12.91
N PHE A 262 13.78 4.01 13.20
CA PHE A 262 14.59 5.13 12.74
C PHE A 262 16.08 4.93 13.06
N TYR A 263 16.39 4.56 14.30
CA TYR A 263 17.77 4.35 14.76
C TYR A 263 18.42 3.07 14.19
N HIS A 264 17.65 2.18 13.56
CA HIS A 264 18.16 0.98 12.91
C HIS A 264 18.45 1.17 11.42
N ARG A 265 18.09 2.31 10.83
CA ARG A 265 18.44 2.64 9.45
C ARG A 265 19.94 2.73 9.28
N LYS A 266 20.45 2.23 8.17
CA LYS A 266 21.88 2.19 7.88
C LYS A 266 22.52 3.58 8.02
N GLU A 267 21.93 4.57 7.38
CA GLU A 267 22.39 5.95 7.34
C GLU A 267 22.48 6.57 8.75
N ILE A 268 21.48 6.29 9.58
CA ILE A 268 21.45 6.79 10.97
C ILE A 268 22.52 6.11 11.83
N LYS A 269 22.68 4.78 11.67
CA LYS A 269 23.75 4.04 12.38
C LYS A 269 25.14 4.52 11.98
N ASP A 270 25.34 4.85 10.70
CA ASP A 270 26.61 5.36 10.19
C ASP A 270 26.89 6.75 10.80
N MET A 271 25.91 7.67 10.79
CA MET A 271 26.03 8.97 11.44
C MET A 271 26.29 8.87 12.95
N LEU A 272 25.58 7.98 13.64
CA LEU A 272 25.80 7.74 15.07
C LEU A 272 27.19 7.17 15.36
N ALA A 273 27.74 6.33 14.47
CA ALA A 273 29.09 5.83 14.59
C ALA A 273 30.12 6.96 14.51
N PHE A 274 29.99 7.90 13.58
CA PHE A 274 30.81 9.11 13.53
C PHE A 274 30.72 9.91 14.81
N MET A 275 29.50 10.19 15.30
CA MET A 275 29.32 10.95 16.55
C MET A 275 29.94 10.23 17.76
N LYS A 276 29.83 8.91 17.86
CA LYS A 276 30.46 8.11 18.91
C LYS A 276 31.99 8.22 18.87
N LEU A 277 32.60 8.19 17.69
CA LEU A 277 34.03 8.36 17.53
C LEU A 277 34.53 9.76 17.92
N MET A 278 33.70 10.80 17.72
CA MET A 278 34.03 12.15 18.20
C MET A 278 34.11 12.24 19.73
N VAL A 279 33.30 11.42 20.42
CA VAL A 279 33.26 11.38 21.89
C VAL A 279 34.26 10.37 22.45
N ASN A 280 34.38 9.21 21.80
CA ASN A 280 35.31 8.14 22.20
C ASN A 280 36.04 7.57 20.97
N THR A 281 37.28 8.03 20.76
CA THR A 281 38.11 7.59 19.63
C THR A 281 38.56 6.14 19.72
N LYS A 282 38.35 5.46 20.86
CA LYS A 282 38.68 4.06 21.10
C LYS A 282 37.49 3.11 20.93
N ASP A 283 36.34 3.59 20.40
CA ASP A 283 35.19 2.74 20.10
C ASP A 283 35.45 1.95 18.80
N ASP A 284 36.06 0.76 18.94
CA ASP A 284 36.36 -0.14 17.80
C ASP A 284 35.12 -0.54 16.99
N VAL A 285 33.94 -0.64 17.61
CA VAL A 285 32.69 -1.01 16.92
C VAL A 285 32.22 0.13 16.02
N ALA A 286 32.30 1.37 16.54
CA ALA A 286 31.99 2.55 15.75
C ALA A 286 33.04 2.77 14.66
N PHE A 287 34.31 2.54 14.93
CA PHE A 287 35.42 2.70 13.97
C PHE A 287 35.28 1.74 12.77
N ARG A 288 34.98 0.46 13.01
CA ARG A 288 34.76 -0.52 11.93
C ARG A 288 33.53 -0.23 11.07
N ARG A 289 32.65 0.62 11.55
CA ARG A 289 31.41 0.96 10.85
C ARG A 289 31.56 2.20 9.95
N VAL A 290 32.45 3.11 10.29
CA VAL A 290 32.79 4.32 9.53
C VAL A 290 33.80 4.02 8.43
#